data_28491632d1313d2e06913c2e445f5b68
#
_entry.id   28491632d1313d2e06913c2e445f5b68
#
_cell.length_a   1.000
_cell.length_b   1.000
_cell.length_c   1.000
_cell.angle_alpha   90.00
_cell.angle_beta   90.00
_cell.angle_gamma   90.00
#
_symmetry.space_group_name_H-M   'P 1'
#
loop_
_entity.id
_entity.type
_entity.pdbx_description
1 polymer ?
#
loop_
_entity_poly.entity_id
_entity_poly.type
_entity_poly.pdbx_seq_one_letter_code
_entity_poly.pdbx_strand_id
1 'polypeptide(L)'
;AHLSATGAQFSPLPNATDAPGCTRINAVSLSDLQGDAGRLGVSHLGPVTCGTAGTFADWARYGVDRAARAYLGSGIERIETMGSYVCRNVAGSSKRSAHARAEAIDISGFVLKDGRRVSVQGDWNAGTSAEKKFLRVVRQSACKRFGTVLSPDYNAAHADHLHLEFGDSSFCR
;
A
#
# COMPACT_ATOMS: atom_id res chain seq x y z
N ALA A 1 4.48 -14.67 -12.21
CA ALA A 1 4.44 -14.08 -13.57
C ALA A 1 4.12 -12.58 -13.53
N HIS A 2 3.00 -12.15 -12.92
CA HIS A 2 2.60 -10.72 -12.93
C HIS A 2 3.64 -9.82 -12.25
N LEU A 3 4.02 -10.11 -11.00
CA LEU A 3 5.00 -9.31 -10.25
C LEU A 3 6.31 -9.12 -11.00
N SER A 4 6.85 -10.16 -11.65
CA SER A 4 8.08 -10.05 -12.44
C SER A 4 7.94 -9.10 -13.63
N ALA A 5 6.75 -8.96 -14.18
CA ALA A 5 6.48 -8.06 -15.30
C ALA A 5 6.36 -6.58 -14.89
N THR A 6 6.15 -6.28 -13.59
CA THR A 6 6.06 -4.91 -13.09
C THR A 6 7.41 -4.18 -13.03
N GLY A 7 8.52 -4.88 -13.15
CA GLY A 7 9.87 -4.34 -12.95
C GLY A 7 10.26 -4.14 -11.49
N ALA A 8 9.44 -4.57 -10.54
CA ALA A 8 9.75 -4.53 -9.11
C ALA A 8 10.93 -5.45 -8.77
N GLN A 9 11.73 -5.07 -7.77
CA GLN A 9 12.77 -5.93 -7.20
C GLN A 9 12.24 -6.63 -5.95
N PHE A 10 12.34 -7.94 -5.94
CA PHE A 10 11.85 -8.76 -4.85
C PHE A 10 12.65 -10.05 -4.68
N SER A 11 12.57 -10.63 -3.50
CA SER A 11 13.13 -11.95 -3.18
C SER A 11 12.02 -12.85 -2.64
N PRO A 12 11.86 -14.07 -3.17
CA PRO A 12 10.93 -15.05 -2.62
C PRO A 12 11.26 -15.39 -1.16
N LEU A 13 10.24 -15.58 -0.36
CA LEU A 13 10.37 -16.01 1.03
C LEU A 13 9.88 -17.45 1.18
N PRO A 14 10.45 -18.23 2.13
CA PRO A 14 9.92 -19.55 2.45
C PRO A 14 8.46 -19.48 2.90
N ASN A 15 7.66 -20.44 2.46
CA ASN A 15 6.31 -20.60 2.98
C ASN A 15 6.35 -20.92 4.48
N ALA A 16 5.49 -20.26 5.25
CA ALA A 16 5.40 -20.45 6.69
C ALA A 16 3.96 -20.35 7.18
N THR A 17 3.68 -21.09 8.25
CA THR A 17 2.46 -20.98 9.05
C THR A 17 2.87 -20.70 10.48
N ASP A 18 2.68 -19.48 10.93
CA ASP A 18 3.15 -19.04 12.26
C ASP A 18 2.15 -19.39 13.37
N ALA A 19 0.86 -19.47 13.01
CA ALA A 19 -0.24 -19.90 13.86
C ALA A 19 -1.46 -20.25 13.01
N PRO A 20 -2.54 -20.84 13.57
CA PRO A 20 -3.78 -21.08 12.82
C PRO A 20 -4.32 -19.80 12.17
N GLY A 21 -4.41 -19.81 10.83
CA GLY A 21 -4.86 -18.66 10.04
C GLY A 21 -3.82 -17.52 9.89
N CYS A 22 -2.58 -17.72 10.32
CA CYS A 22 -1.47 -16.80 10.14
C CYS A 22 -0.43 -17.42 9.20
N THR A 23 -0.42 -17.02 7.95
CA THR A 23 0.37 -17.66 6.90
C THR A 23 1.13 -16.66 6.04
N ARG A 24 2.30 -17.08 5.58
CA ARG A 24 3.11 -16.40 4.57
C ARG A 24 3.35 -17.38 3.43
N ILE A 25 2.32 -17.57 2.61
CA ILE A 25 2.35 -18.51 1.48
C ILE A 25 2.55 -17.71 0.19
N ASN A 26 3.50 -18.14 -0.64
CA ASN A 26 3.90 -17.42 -1.86
C ASN A 26 4.23 -15.94 -1.57
N ALA A 27 4.88 -15.70 -0.43
CA ALA A 27 5.26 -14.35 0.00
C ALA A 27 6.63 -13.96 -0.55
N VAL A 28 6.83 -12.66 -0.68
CA VAL A 28 8.08 -12.04 -1.11
C VAL A 28 8.46 -10.91 -0.15
N SER A 29 9.76 -10.63 -0.09
CA SER A 29 10.31 -9.37 0.38
C SER A 29 10.44 -8.46 -0.83
N LEU A 30 9.81 -7.28 -0.77
CA LEU A 30 9.81 -6.29 -1.85
C LEU A 30 10.77 -5.16 -1.47
N SER A 31 11.78 -4.88 -2.30
CA SER A 31 12.79 -3.87 -2.00
C SER A 31 12.58 -2.57 -2.76
N ASP A 32 12.24 -2.65 -4.03
CA ASP A 32 12.02 -1.49 -4.89
C ASP A 32 10.89 -1.72 -5.88
N LEU A 33 10.25 -0.61 -6.26
CA LEU A 33 9.23 -0.56 -7.29
C LEU A 33 9.73 0.18 -8.52
N GLN A 34 9.07 0.00 -9.65
CA GLN A 34 9.37 0.70 -10.90
C GLN A 34 8.33 1.77 -11.18
N GLY A 35 8.77 3.03 -11.27
CA GLY A 35 7.99 4.14 -11.79
C GLY A 35 8.22 4.36 -13.29
N ASP A 36 7.55 5.37 -13.87
CA ASP A 36 7.74 5.72 -15.28
C ASP A 36 9.11 6.38 -15.54
N ALA A 37 9.69 7.07 -14.57
CA ALA A 37 10.94 7.82 -14.70
C ALA A 37 12.04 7.36 -13.73
N GLY A 38 11.94 6.17 -13.21
CA GLY A 38 12.93 5.62 -12.28
C GLY A 38 12.32 4.76 -11.19
N ARG A 39 13.13 4.40 -10.23
CA ARG A 39 12.73 3.54 -9.13
C ARG A 39 12.06 4.33 -8.01
N LEU A 40 11.21 3.62 -7.26
CA LEU A 40 10.51 4.09 -6.08
C LEU A 40 10.92 3.21 -4.90
N GLY A 41 11.36 3.79 -3.80
CA GLY A 41 11.61 3.05 -2.57
C GLY A 41 10.31 2.70 -1.84
N VAL A 42 10.39 1.72 -0.95
CA VAL A 42 9.33 1.37 0.00
C VAL A 42 9.96 1.20 1.37
N SER A 43 9.38 1.81 2.40
CA SER A 43 9.89 1.67 3.77
C SER A 43 8.94 0.85 4.63
N HIS A 44 9.53 0.09 5.56
CA HIS A 44 8.83 -0.68 6.60
C HIS A 44 7.83 -1.73 6.09
N LEU A 45 7.95 -2.14 4.83
CA LEU A 45 7.13 -3.21 4.28
C LEU A 45 7.70 -4.58 4.70
N GLY A 46 6.90 -5.36 5.36
CA GLY A 46 7.20 -6.76 5.68
C GLY A 46 6.84 -7.71 4.53
N PRO A 47 6.75 -9.01 4.80
CA PRO A 47 6.32 -10.00 3.82
C PRO A 47 4.96 -9.68 3.21
N VAL A 48 4.83 -9.80 1.90
CA VAL A 48 3.57 -9.68 1.16
C VAL A 48 3.45 -10.83 0.18
N THR A 49 2.23 -11.30 -0.09
CA THR A 49 2.03 -12.33 -1.14
C THR A 49 2.40 -11.79 -2.51
N CYS A 50 2.77 -12.65 -3.45
CA CYS A 50 3.05 -12.25 -4.84
C CYS A 50 1.90 -11.47 -5.48
N GLY A 51 0.65 -11.83 -5.16
CA GLY A 51 -0.54 -11.12 -5.66
C GLY A 51 -0.62 -9.70 -5.10
N THR A 52 -0.49 -9.55 -3.79
CA THR A 52 -0.46 -8.25 -3.12
C THR A 52 0.68 -7.37 -3.65
N ALA A 53 1.90 -7.94 -3.78
CA ALA A 53 3.07 -7.23 -4.28
C ALA A 53 2.89 -6.73 -5.72
N GLY A 54 2.33 -7.55 -6.61
CA GLY A 54 2.08 -7.17 -8.01
C GLY A 54 1.06 -6.04 -8.12
N THR A 55 -0.05 -6.16 -7.39
CA THR A 55 -1.08 -5.11 -7.34
C THR A 55 -0.54 -3.81 -6.74
N PHE A 56 0.28 -3.91 -5.70
CA PHE A 56 0.93 -2.76 -5.08
C PHE A 56 1.92 -2.07 -6.04
N ALA A 57 2.71 -2.83 -6.79
CA ALA A 57 3.63 -2.29 -7.79
C ALA A 57 2.88 -1.53 -8.92
N ASP A 58 1.79 -2.07 -9.41
CA ASP A 58 0.93 -1.39 -10.39
C ASP A 58 0.30 -0.12 -9.83
N TRP A 59 -0.19 -0.17 -8.61
CA TRP A 59 -0.76 1.00 -7.95
C TRP A 59 0.31 2.09 -7.72
N ALA A 60 1.49 1.71 -7.27
CA ALA A 60 2.60 2.65 -7.06
C ALA A 60 2.98 3.39 -8.34
N ARG A 61 3.10 2.68 -9.46
CA ARG A 61 3.47 3.28 -10.74
C ARG A 61 2.33 4.08 -11.36
N TYR A 62 1.18 3.44 -11.56
CA TYR A 62 0.09 4.00 -12.37
C TYR A 62 -0.88 4.87 -11.56
N GLY A 63 -0.99 4.62 -10.27
CA GLY A 63 -1.88 5.35 -9.36
C GLY A 63 -1.17 6.43 -8.56
N VAL A 64 0.02 6.17 -8.03
CA VAL A 64 0.71 7.06 -7.09
C VAL A 64 1.71 7.97 -7.80
N ASP A 65 2.73 7.43 -8.47
CA ASP A 65 3.80 8.23 -9.09
C ASP A 65 3.23 9.18 -10.14
N ARG A 66 2.31 8.72 -10.98
CA ARG A 66 1.66 9.57 -11.98
C ARG A 66 0.80 10.66 -11.36
N ALA A 67 0.06 10.35 -10.29
CA ALA A 67 -0.73 11.34 -9.58
C ALA A 67 0.15 12.40 -8.88
N ALA A 68 1.27 11.99 -8.29
CA ALA A 68 2.22 12.90 -7.67
C ALA A 68 2.78 13.91 -8.70
N ARG A 69 3.17 13.43 -9.86
CA ARG A 69 3.63 14.31 -10.98
C ARG A 69 2.53 15.25 -11.42
N ALA A 70 1.31 14.77 -11.58
CA ALA A 70 0.20 15.57 -12.10
C ALA A 70 -0.29 16.64 -11.10
N TYR A 71 -0.38 16.31 -9.82
CA TYR A 71 -0.96 17.20 -8.80
C TYR A 71 0.06 17.92 -7.93
N LEU A 72 1.25 17.35 -7.75
CA LEU A 72 2.28 17.88 -6.86
C LEU A 72 3.53 18.34 -7.62
N GLY A 73 3.61 18.10 -8.93
CA GLY A 73 4.73 18.51 -9.78
C GLY A 73 6.03 17.76 -9.54
N SER A 74 6.02 16.67 -8.79
CA SER A 74 7.19 15.85 -8.48
C SER A 74 6.82 14.37 -8.41
N GLY A 75 7.71 13.50 -8.86
CA GLY A 75 7.55 12.06 -8.73
C GLY A 75 7.78 11.58 -7.29
N ILE A 76 7.52 10.30 -7.06
CA ILE A 76 7.70 9.66 -5.77
C ILE A 76 9.14 9.17 -5.62
N GLU A 77 9.77 9.50 -4.51
CA GLU A 77 11.03 8.91 -4.04
C GLU A 77 10.77 7.63 -3.26
N ARG A 78 9.78 7.65 -2.34
CA ARG A 78 9.48 6.52 -1.46
C ARG A 78 8.03 6.53 -1.01
N ILE A 79 7.42 5.34 -0.97
CA ILE A 79 6.15 5.09 -0.29
C ILE A 79 6.46 4.61 1.12
N GLU A 80 5.87 5.26 2.11
CA GLU A 80 6.00 4.91 3.52
C GLU A 80 4.86 4.01 3.96
N THR A 81 5.20 2.86 4.55
CA THR A 81 4.21 1.89 5.05
C THR A 81 4.31 1.74 6.57
N MET A 82 3.24 1.28 7.16
CA MET A 82 3.17 0.85 8.57
C MET A 82 3.25 -0.69 8.69
N GLY A 83 3.64 -1.36 7.61
CA GLY A 83 3.81 -2.81 7.56
C GLY A 83 2.76 -3.53 6.74
N SER A 84 2.90 -4.85 6.72
CA SER A 84 2.05 -5.78 5.98
C SER A 84 1.66 -6.99 6.81
N TYR A 85 2.58 -7.90 7.10
CA TYR A 85 2.29 -9.12 7.85
C TYR A 85 2.26 -8.88 9.37
N VAL A 86 1.11 -9.17 9.96
CA VAL A 86 0.93 -9.22 11.42
C VAL A 86 -0.10 -10.32 11.75
N CYS A 87 0.30 -11.29 12.57
CA CYS A 87 -0.61 -12.34 13.02
C CYS A 87 -1.60 -11.80 14.08
N ARG A 88 -2.72 -11.27 13.62
CA ARG A 88 -3.77 -10.69 14.46
C ARG A 88 -5.16 -10.90 13.88
N ASN A 89 -6.16 -10.73 14.71
CA ASN A 89 -7.56 -10.66 14.26
C ASN A 89 -7.94 -9.25 13.84
N VAL A 90 -9.03 -9.14 13.10
CA VAL A 90 -9.73 -7.87 12.89
C VAL A 90 -10.18 -7.33 14.25
N ALA A 91 -10.02 -6.04 14.50
CA ALA A 91 -10.39 -5.41 15.77
C ALA A 91 -11.85 -5.71 16.13
N GLY A 92 -12.08 -6.19 17.36
CA GLY A 92 -13.41 -6.56 17.86
C GLY A 92 -14.00 -7.84 17.27
N SER A 93 -13.20 -8.68 16.60
CA SER A 93 -13.65 -9.90 15.94
C SER A 93 -12.72 -11.10 16.24
N SER A 94 -13.24 -12.30 16.15
CA SER A 94 -12.45 -13.54 16.13
C SER A 94 -11.87 -13.89 14.75
N LYS A 95 -12.27 -13.16 13.70
CA LYS A 95 -11.84 -13.39 12.33
C LYS A 95 -10.41 -12.86 12.12
N ARG A 96 -9.57 -13.67 11.46
CA ARG A 96 -8.21 -13.24 11.08
C ARG A 96 -8.25 -12.05 10.11
N SER A 97 -7.40 -11.07 10.38
CA SER A 97 -7.15 -9.95 9.46
C SER A 97 -6.45 -10.44 8.20
N ALA A 98 -6.59 -9.73 7.08
CA ALA A 98 -5.81 -9.97 5.87
C ALA A 98 -4.30 -9.80 6.09
N HIS A 99 -3.88 -8.95 7.03
CA HIS A 99 -2.49 -8.87 7.48
C HIS A 99 -1.93 -10.22 7.97
N ALA A 100 -2.76 -11.06 8.58
CA ALA A 100 -2.35 -12.38 9.04
C ALA A 100 -2.01 -13.35 7.90
N ARG A 101 -2.35 -13.02 6.66
CA ARG A 101 -2.01 -13.79 5.45
C ARG A 101 -1.07 -13.05 4.50
N ALA A 102 -0.46 -11.94 4.95
CA ALA A 102 0.37 -11.06 4.12
C ALA A 102 -0.36 -10.51 2.86
N GLU A 103 -1.68 -10.33 2.96
CA GLU A 103 -2.55 -9.87 1.88
C GLU A 103 -2.99 -8.41 2.04
N ALA A 104 -2.44 -7.69 3.03
CA ALA A 104 -2.75 -6.28 3.26
C ALA A 104 -1.49 -5.45 3.49
N ILE A 105 -1.57 -4.16 3.15
CA ILE A 105 -0.52 -3.15 3.36
C ILE A 105 -1.18 -1.89 3.93
N ASP A 106 -0.56 -1.32 4.97
CA ASP A 106 -0.96 -0.03 5.53
C ASP A 106 0.00 1.07 5.06
N ILE A 107 -0.53 2.10 4.39
CA ILE A 107 0.23 3.21 3.80
C ILE A 107 0.08 4.45 4.67
N SER A 108 1.18 4.97 5.20
CA SER A 108 1.20 6.16 6.05
C SER A 108 1.53 7.46 5.31
N GLY A 109 2.27 7.40 4.21
CA GLY A 109 2.68 8.61 3.50
C GLY A 109 3.55 8.37 2.28
N PHE A 110 3.97 9.49 1.70
CA PHE A 110 4.71 9.56 0.45
C PHE A 110 5.81 10.62 0.55
N VAL A 111 7.03 10.26 0.23
CA VAL A 111 8.15 11.19 0.08
C VAL A 111 8.35 11.46 -1.40
N LEU A 112 8.36 12.73 -1.77
CA LEU A 112 8.55 13.17 -3.15
C LEU A 112 10.04 13.33 -3.47
N LYS A 113 10.39 13.26 -4.74
CA LYS A 113 11.78 13.47 -5.21
C LYS A 113 12.32 14.86 -4.92
N ASP A 114 11.45 15.86 -4.76
CA ASP A 114 11.83 17.22 -4.35
C ASP A 114 11.98 17.40 -2.84
N GLY A 115 11.85 16.33 -2.05
CA GLY A 115 12.05 16.30 -0.60
C GLY A 115 10.78 16.55 0.21
N ARG A 116 9.68 16.98 -0.38
CA ARG A 116 8.40 17.13 0.33
C ARG A 116 7.87 15.78 0.79
N ARG A 117 7.16 15.77 1.91
CA ARG A 117 6.45 14.61 2.42
C ARG A 117 4.96 14.90 2.52
N VAL A 118 4.14 14.00 2.01
CA VAL A 118 2.68 14.04 2.16
C VAL A 118 2.26 12.84 2.98
N SER A 119 1.65 13.08 4.14
CA SER A 119 1.22 12.03 5.06
C SER A 119 -0.31 11.89 5.06
N VAL A 120 -0.79 10.67 5.28
CA VAL A 120 -2.23 10.43 5.42
C VAL A 120 -2.74 11.14 6.67
N GLN A 121 -2.06 11.01 7.80
CA GLN A 121 -2.47 11.62 9.06
C GLN A 121 -2.52 13.16 9.00
N GLY A 122 -1.47 13.79 8.47
CA GLY A 122 -1.33 15.25 8.48
C GLY A 122 -2.12 15.94 7.38
N ASP A 123 -2.19 15.34 6.19
CA ASP A 123 -2.59 16.05 4.99
C ASP A 123 -3.95 15.60 4.42
N TRP A 124 -4.54 14.53 4.97
CA TRP A 124 -5.86 14.06 4.50
C TRP A 124 -6.93 15.15 4.54
N ASN A 125 -7.01 15.87 5.65
CA ASN A 125 -7.97 16.97 5.83
C ASN A 125 -7.30 18.35 5.92
N ALA A 126 -6.06 18.42 6.46
CA ALA A 126 -5.38 19.68 6.75
C ALA A 126 -4.30 20.07 5.74
N GLY A 127 -3.97 19.21 4.78
CA GLY A 127 -3.03 19.51 3.71
C GLY A 127 -3.52 20.61 2.76
N THR A 128 -2.63 21.06 1.89
CA THR A 128 -2.97 21.97 0.77
C THR A 128 -4.03 21.34 -0.14
N SER A 129 -4.67 22.15 -0.98
CA SER A 129 -5.64 21.64 -1.96
C SER A 129 -5.04 20.57 -2.88
N ALA A 130 -3.78 20.73 -3.28
CA ALA A 130 -3.07 19.78 -4.13
C ALA A 130 -2.78 18.46 -3.38
N GLU A 131 -2.32 18.52 -2.14
CA GLU A 131 -2.06 17.34 -1.30
C GLU A 131 -3.33 16.56 -1.00
N LYS A 132 -4.41 17.25 -0.62
CA LYS A 132 -5.72 16.62 -0.42
C LYS A 132 -6.23 15.97 -1.70
N LYS A 133 -6.08 16.62 -2.84
CA LYS A 133 -6.48 16.07 -4.14
C LYS A 133 -5.64 14.84 -4.49
N PHE A 134 -4.33 14.91 -4.31
CA PHE A 134 -3.42 13.78 -4.52
C PHE A 134 -3.85 12.56 -3.68
N LEU A 135 -4.03 12.73 -2.37
CA LEU A 135 -4.43 11.64 -1.46
C LEU A 135 -5.77 11.00 -1.86
N ARG A 136 -6.75 11.80 -2.30
CA ARG A 136 -8.04 11.28 -2.80
C ARG A 136 -7.89 10.50 -4.10
N VAL A 137 -7.06 10.98 -5.01
CA VAL A 137 -6.78 10.31 -6.30
C VAL A 137 -6.06 8.99 -6.08
N VAL A 138 -5.04 8.93 -5.21
CA VAL A 138 -4.33 7.66 -4.94
C VAL A 138 -5.24 6.64 -4.25
N ARG A 139 -6.13 7.08 -3.33
CA ARG A 139 -7.16 6.21 -2.76
C ARG A 139 -8.11 5.67 -3.83
N GLN A 140 -8.64 6.52 -4.70
CA GLN A 140 -9.53 6.08 -5.80
C GLN A 140 -8.84 5.10 -6.73
N SER A 141 -7.56 5.32 -7.01
CA SER A 141 -6.75 4.39 -7.80
C SER A 141 -6.55 3.05 -7.10
N ALA A 142 -6.36 3.06 -5.77
CA ALA A 142 -6.30 1.84 -4.97
C ALA A 142 -7.62 1.05 -5.05
N CYS A 143 -8.76 1.72 -4.92
CA CYS A 143 -10.08 1.10 -4.98
C CYS A 143 -10.38 0.38 -6.32
N LYS A 144 -9.66 0.73 -7.39
CA LYS A 144 -9.77 0.06 -8.69
C LYS A 144 -8.92 -1.22 -8.81
N ARG A 145 -8.03 -1.48 -7.85
CA ARG A 145 -7.02 -2.53 -7.91
C ARG A 145 -7.08 -3.50 -6.73
N PHE A 146 -7.39 -2.99 -5.56
CA PHE A 146 -7.50 -3.77 -4.32
C PHE A 146 -8.96 -4.10 -4.03
N GLY A 147 -9.18 -5.25 -3.40
CA GLY A 147 -10.52 -5.69 -3.03
C GLY A 147 -11.12 -4.85 -1.90
N THR A 148 -10.32 -4.50 -0.89
CA THR A 148 -10.75 -3.62 0.20
C THR A 148 -9.78 -2.46 0.35
N VAL A 149 -10.32 -1.25 0.41
CA VAL A 149 -9.56 -0.03 0.71
C VAL A 149 -10.28 0.75 1.80
N LEU A 150 -9.58 0.98 2.90
CA LEU A 150 -10.07 1.80 4.02
C LEU A 150 -9.21 3.05 4.15
N SER A 151 -9.84 4.17 4.46
CA SER A 151 -9.19 5.48 4.56
C SER A 151 -9.62 6.20 5.84
N PRO A 152 -9.08 7.38 6.14
CA PRO A 152 -9.53 8.19 7.27
C PRO A 152 -11.04 8.53 7.25
N ASP A 153 -11.68 8.47 6.07
CA ASP A 153 -13.13 8.69 5.96
C ASP A 153 -13.95 7.51 6.47
N TYR A 154 -13.34 6.33 6.68
CA TYR A 154 -14.03 5.14 7.14
C TYR A 154 -14.28 5.16 8.66
N ASN A 155 -13.22 5.32 9.46
CA ASN A 155 -13.32 5.40 10.92
C ASN A 155 -12.01 5.89 11.55
N ALA A 156 -12.04 6.15 12.86
CA ALA A 156 -10.90 6.67 13.61
C ALA A 156 -9.68 5.72 13.62
N ALA A 157 -9.88 4.41 13.51
CA ALA A 157 -8.78 3.43 13.46
C ALA A 157 -7.93 3.55 12.19
N HIS A 158 -8.42 4.22 11.15
CA HIS A 158 -7.73 4.47 9.88
C HIS A 158 -7.38 5.96 9.69
N ALA A 159 -7.35 6.76 10.78
CA ALA A 159 -7.07 8.19 10.70
C ALA A 159 -5.67 8.54 10.17
N ASP A 160 -4.72 7.61 10.27
CA ASP A 160 -3.30 7.83 9.97
C ASP A 160 -2.76 6.99 8.79
N HIS A 161 -3.61 6.20 8.13
CA HIS A 161 -3.17 5.35 7.02
C HIS A 161 -4.29 5.00 6.02
N LEU A 162 -3.88 4.53 4.85
CA LEU A 162 -4.74 3.80 3.93
C LEU A 162 -4.47 2.31 4.13
N HIS A 163 -5.51 1.54 4.44
CA HIS A 163 -5.45 0.08 4.47
C HIS A 163 -5.80 -0.46 3.10
N LEU A 164 -4.89 -1.22 2.48
CA LEU A 164 -5.05 -1.81 1.15
C LEU A 164 -5.04 -3.33 1.29
N GLU A 165 -6.14 -3.99 0.96
CA GLU A 165 -6.28 -5.45 1.05
C GLU A 165 -6.46 -6.06 -0.34
N PHE A 166 -5.63 -7.03 -0.68
CA PHE A 166 -5.72 -7.80 -1.90
C PHE A 166 -6.91 -8.77 -1.84
N GLY A 167 -7.63 -8.92 -2.95
CA GLY A 167 -8.78 -9.83 -3.06
C GLY A 167 -9.82 -9.34 -4.07
N ASP A 168 -10.91 -10.09 -4.18
CA ASP A 168 -11.96 -9.87 -5.17
C ASP A 168 -13.15 -9.07 -4.63
N SER A 169 -13.10 -8.59 -3.38
CA SER A 169 -14.14 -7.71 -2.85
C SER A 169 -14.10 -6.35 -3.55
N SER A 170 -15.13 -5.54 -3.37
CA SER A 170 -15.20 -4.17 -3.92
C SER A 170 -15.59 -3.17 -2.81
N PHE A 171 -14.96 -3.30 -1.66
CA PHE A 171 -15.23 -2.45 -0.50
C PHE A 171 -14.24 -1.27 -0.45
N CYS A 172 -14.72 -0.06 -0.74
CA CYS A 172 -13.92 1.16 -0.77
C CYS A 172 -14.56 2.22 0.13
N ARG A 173 -13.92 2.57 1.26
CA ARG A 173 -14.41 3.54 2.27
C ARG A 173 -13.32 4.50 2.72
#